data_618a8a31f4f5b4e6caa1150b17681f9e
#
_entry.id   618a8a31f4f5b4e6caa1150b17681f9e
#
_cell.length_a   1.000
_cell.length_b   1.000
_cell.length_c   1.000
_cell.angle_alpha   90.00
_cell.angle_beta   90.00
_cell.angle_gamma   90.00
#
_symmetry.space_group_name_H-M   'P 1'
#
loop_
_entity.id
_entity.type
_entity.pdbx_description
1 polymer ?
#
loop_
_entity_poly.entity_id
_entity_poly.type
_entity_poly.pdbx_seq_one_letter_code
_entity_poly.pdbx_strand_id
1 'polypeptide(L)'
;MIPESSEAYSFGTETCQASFPRTYRSVKEGNRKDVLKICYRKYIANKPNRGLLPSYNLVFLHGTGMNKGMWHSLIDQIYVKSADSGLHINTCVAVDAVNHGESAAVNENYLGDAYDWRDGAYDIMKVVEAERDTFMDLSRKNIIIGHSMGGMIAMYTSYLQPQLFDACVTINPVAYRSEGVTMIRDVLAPKGYMETQFDVPEGESWEKVVFSYMRSQSFFKRFDDKVLKNLIDDEVPSDLYGKEVSKVSLRTSKENTLATYLGSDQALPPMSAVLPYIGIPVIRFLSEKDTASDDDKERLEHDVGDKLETVHFPGKRHILNGEDPELTVKHLLEVLLRRSTAPPTEFPFISIFPKL
;
A
#
# COMPACT_ATOMS: atom_id res chain seq x y z
N MET A 1 -5.43 -10.93 17.01
CA MET A 1 -5.36 -9.46 17.20
C MET A 1 -3.90 -9.06 17.20
N ILE A 2 -3.55 -8.04 16.44
CA ILE A 2 -2.19 -7.48 16.40
C ILE A 2 -1.97 -6.75 17.74
N PRO A 3 -0.85 -6.99 18.46
CA PRO A 3 -0.56 -6.27 19.71
C PRO A 3 -0.32 -4.77 19.41
N GLU A 4 -0.82 -3.88 20.25
CA GLU A 4 -0.80 -2.42 20.03
C GLU A 4 0.59 -1.79 20.12
N SER A 5 1.60 -2.49 20.61
CA SER A 5 2.98 -1.99 20.74
C SER A 5 4.01 -3.11 20.77
N SER A 6 5.24 -2.76 20.46
CA SER A 6 6.43 -3.59 20.65
C SER A 6 7.47 -2.81 21.47
N GLU A 7 8.62 -3.43 21.80
CA GLU A 7 9.72 -2.71 22.43
C GLU A 7 10.33 -1.64 21.51
N ALA A 8 10.22 -1.82 20.18
CA ALA A 8 10.82 -0.94 19.20
C ALA A 8 9.91 0.24 18.82
N TYR A 9 8.59 0.04 18.81
CA TYR A 9 7.62 1.04 18.35
C TYR A 9 6.28 0.90 19.05
N SER A 10 5.48 1.96 19.01
CA SER A 10 4.04 1.95 19.29
C SER A 10 3.28 2.29 18.02
N PHE A 11 2.01 1.89 17.91
CA PHE A 11 1.18 2.25 16.78
C PHE A 11 -0.29 2.48 17.16
N GLY A 12 -0.99 3.18 16.29
CA GLY A 12 -2.44 3.40 16.36
C GLY A 12 -3.04 3.56 14.97
N THR A 13 -4.35 3.38 14.86
CA THR A 13 -5.09 3.70 13.64
C THR A 13 -5.60 5.13 13.73
N GLU A 14 -5.29 5.89 12.68
CA GLU A 14 -5.69 7.26 12.49
C GLU A 14 -6.64 7.38 11.29
N THR A 15 -7.37 8.48 11.23
CA THR A 15 -8.30 8.75 10.12
C THR A 15 -8.18 10.20 9.68
N CYS A 16 -8.09 10.45 8.38
CA CYS A 16 -8.15 11.77 7.80
C CYS A 16 -9.18 11.86 6.68
N GLN A 17 -9.47 13.08 6.23
CA GLN A 17 -10.35 13.33 5.09
C GLN A 17 -9.65 12.88 3.81
N ALA A 18 -10.35 12.13 2.95
CA ALA A 18 -9.88 11.80 1.61
C ALA A 18 -9.82 13.04 0.70
N SER A 19 -9.09 12.95 -0.39
CA SER A 19 -8.96 14.02 -1.37
C SER A 19 -10.31 14.44 -1.97
N PHE A 20 -10.40 15.71 -2.32
CA PHE A 20 -11.54 16.31 -3.00
C PHE A 20 -11.06 17.42 -3.96
N PRO A 21 -11.59 17.55 -5.18
CA PRO A 21 -12.66 16.73 -5.78
C PRO A 21 -12.20 15.33 -6.16
N ARG A 22 -13.12 14.40 -6.29
CA ARG A 22 -12.88 13.02 -6.73
C ARG A 22 -13.38 12.80 -8.14
N THR A 23 -12.85 11.77 -8.77
CA THR A 23 -13.28 11.35 -10.10
C THR A 23 -14.72 10.85 -10.12
N TYR A 24 -15.30 10.84 -11.30
CA TYR A 24 -16.69 10.38 -11.53
C TYR A 24 -16.83 8.91 -11.06
N ARG A 25 -17.96 8.62 -10.42
CA ARG A 25 -18.33 7.30 -9.90
C ARG A 25 -17.54 6.81 -8.67
N SER A 26 -16.60 7.58 -8.14
CA SER A 26 -15.90 7.18 -6.89
C SER A 26 -16.76 7.36 -5.63
N VAL A 27 -17.86 8.12 -5.72
CA VAL A 27 -18.86 8.32 -4.66
C VAL A 27 -20.25 8.02 -5.23
N LYS A 28 -21.12 7.37 -4.44
CA LYS A 28 -22.52 7.10 -4.82
C LYS A 28 -23.24 8.39 -5.21
N GLU A 29 -24.07 8.29 -6.24
CA GLU A 29 -24.88 9.42 -6.73
C GLU A 29 -25.76 10.00 -5.61
N GLY A 30 -25.91 11.31 -5.59
CA GLY A 30 -26.70 12.04 -4.58
C GLY A 30 -25.95 12.34 -3.29
N ASN A 31 -24.76 11.80 -3.06
CA ASN A 31 -23.94 12.15 -1.91
C ASN A 31 -22.99 13.31 -2.20
N ARG A 32 -22.60 14.03 -1.15
CA ARG A 32 -21.49 14.97 -1.21
C ARG A 32 -20.21 14.20 -1.58
N LYS A 33 -19.40 14.77 -2.49
CA LYS A 33 -18.19 14.12 -2.97
C LYS A 33 -16.99 14.22 -2.01
N ASP A 34 -17.13 14.97 -0.93
CA ASP A 34 -16.13 15.21 0.10
C ASP A 34 -16.35 14.38 1.38
N VAL A 35 -17.16 13.31 1.31
CA VAL A 35 -17.52 12.50 2.50
C VAL A 35 -16.56 11.37 2.81
N LEU A 36 -15.70 10.96 1.85
CA LEU A 36 -14.83 9.80 2.05
C LEU A 36 -13.70 10.12 3.01
N LYS A 37 -13.30 9.10 3.75
CA LYS A 37 -12.20 9.12 4.73
C LYS A 37 -11.17 8.07 4.41
N ILE A 38 -9.95 8.28 4.89
CA ILE A 38 -8.83 7.35 4.78
C ILE A 38 -8.45 6.93 6.18
N CYS A 39 -8.43 5.62 6.42
CA CYS A 39 -7.85 5.03 7.62
C CYS A 39 -6.41 4.60 7.33
N TYR A 40 -5.50 4.89 8.24
CA TYR A 40 -4.12 4.48 8.13
C TYR A 40 -3.57 4.11 9.51
N ARG A 41 -2.59 3.23 9.53
CA ARG A 41 -1.89 2.87 10.76
C ARG A 41 -0.57 3.60 10.82
N LYS A 42 -0.36 4.37 11.89
CA LYS A 42 0.86 5.10 12.17
C LYS A 42 1.67 4.36 13.21
N TYR A 43 2.92 4.09 12.91
CA TYR A 43 3.89 3.46 13.79
C TYR A 43 4.96 4.51 14.14
N ILE A 44 5.33 4.60 15.41
CA ILE A 44 6.28 5.60 15.91
C ILE A 44 7.36 4.88 16.72
N ALA A 45 8.63 5.16 16.42
CA ALA A 45 9.76 4.62 17.18
C ALA A 45 9.65 4.99 18.67
N ASN A 46 9.82 4.00 19.56
CA ASN A 46 9.84 4.26 21.00
C ASN A 46 11.16 4.93 21.46
N LYS A 47 12.22 4.83 20.66
CA LYS A 47 13.52 5.42 20.96
C LYS A 47 13.84 6.57 20.01
N PRO A 48 14.16 7.77 20.52
CA PRO A 48 14.54 8.89 19.66
C PRO A 48 15.92 8.64 19.01
N ASN A 49 16.13 9.16 17.82
CA ASN A 49 17.39 9.02 17.07
C ASN A 49 18.61 9.72 17.71
N ARG A 50 18.49 10.65 18.60
CA ARG A 50 19.58 11.48 19.15
C ARG A 50 20.59 12.01 18.11
N GLY A 51 20.21 12.04 16.82
CA GLY A 51 21.04 12.56 15.72
C GLY A 51 22.22 11.66 15.28
N LEU A 52 22.26 10.40 15.69
CA LEU A 52 23.40 9.52 15.45
C LEU A 52 23.30 8.71 14.15
N LEU A 53 22.10 8.45 13.65
CA LEU A 53 21.87 7.60 12.49
C LEU A 53 21.05 8.33 11.41
N PRO A 54 21.21 7.96 10.13
CA PRO A 54 20.27 8.35 9.08
C PRO A 54 18.85 7.95 9.46
N SER A 55 17.91 8.90 9.38
CA SER A 55 16.54 8.71 9.87
C SER A 55 15.52 8.78 8.74
N TYR A 56 14.53 7.88 8.78
CA TYR A 56 13.54 7.72 7.73
C TYR A 56 12.12 7.76 8.25
N ASN A 57 11.23 8.34 7.44
CA ASN A 57 9.80 8.13 7.48
C ASN A 57 9.40 7.30 6.27
N LEU A 58 8.55 6.30 6.44
CA LEU A 58 8.15 5.35 5.39
C LEU A 58 6.63 5.39 5.21
N VAL A 59 6.16 5.45 3.97
CA VAL A 59 4.74 5.32 3.62
C VAL A 59 4.53 4.04 2.83
N PHE A 60 3.57 3.21 3.22
CA PHE A 60 3.30 1.90 2.62
C PHE A 60 1.91 1.85 1.98
N LEU A 61 1.85 1.44 0.71
CA LEU A 61 0.64 1.35 -0.10
C LEU A 61 0.42 -0.07 -0.59
N HIS A 62 -0.74 -0.64 -0.28
CA HIS A 62 -1.08 -2.03 -0.63
C HIS A 62 -1.57 -2.19 -2.08
N GLY A 63 -1.59 -3.43 -2.57
CA GLY A 63 -2.19 -3.81 -3.84
C GLY A 63 -3.69 -4.05 -3.75
N THR A 64 -4.35 -4.18 -4.90
CA THR A 64 -5.80 -4.47 -4.99
C THR A 64 -6.17 -5.73 -4.21
N GLY A 65 -7.28 -5.69 -3.47
CA GLY A 65 -7.76 -6.80 -2.65
C GLY A 65 -6.96 -7.06 -1.37
N MET A 66 -6.13 -6.12 -0.97
CA MET A 66 -5.33 -6.14 0.27
C MET A 66 -5.67 -4.93 1.14
N ASN A 67 -5.03 -4.81 2.29
CA ASN A 67 -5.18 -3.69 3.21
C ASN A 67 -3.85 -3.37 3.89
N LYS A 68 -3.84 -2.33 4.73
CA LYS A 68 -2.65 -1.88 5.48
C LYS A 68 -2.04 -2.96 6.38
N GLY A 69 -2.84 -3.95 6.83
CA GLY A 69 -2.41 -5.03 7.72
C GLY A 69 -1.33 -5.91 7.12
N MET A 70 -1.31 -6.07 5.80
CA MET A 70 -0.26 -6.86 5.13
C MET A 70 1.16 -6.33 5.38
N TRP A 71 1.29 -5.06 5.72
CA TRP A 71 2.58 -4.41 5.98
C TRP A 71 3.06 -4.57 7.42
N HIS A 72 2.18 -4.95 8.36
CA HIS A 72 2.51 -4.96 9.79
C HIS A 72 3.74 -5.83 10.10
N SER A 73 3.76 -7.08 9.61
CA SER A 73 4.89 -7.99 9.83
C SER A 73 6.20 -7.51 9.20
N LEU A 74 6.13 -6.78 8.06
CA LEU A 74 7.30 -6.18 7.43
C LEU A 74 7.79 -4.97 8.26
N ILE A 75 6.87 -4.12 8.68
CA ILE A 75 7.18 -2.92 9.49
C ILE A 75 7.81 -3.34 10.84
N ASP A 76 7.28 -4.38 11.48
CA ASP A 76 7.86 -4.96 12.69
C ASP A 76 9.32 -5.36 12.47
N GLN A 77 9.61 -6.13 11.41
CA GLN A 77 10.96 -6.52 11.05
C GLN A 77 11.86 -5.33 10.69
N ILE A 78 11.32 -4.31 10.02
CA ILE A 78 12.07 -3.08 9.67
C ILE A 78 12.53 -2.37 10.95
N TYR A 79 11.64 -2.17 11.93
CA TYR A 79 12.03 -1.55 13.20
C TYR A 79 13.06 -2.36 13.97
N VAL A 80 12.88 -3.69 14.04
CA VAL A 80 13.81 -4.57 14.77
C VAL A 80 15.19 -4.60 14.11
N LYS A 81 15.26 -4.71 12.77
CA LYS A 81 16.52 -4.91 12.03
C LYS A 81 17.23 -3.59 11.67
N SER A 82 16.54 -2.43 11.69
CA SER A 82 17.10 -1.15 11.24
C SER A 82 18.27 -0.67 12.10
N ALA A 83 18.17 -0.83 13.40
CA ALA A 83 19.23 -0.40 14.33
C ALA A 83 20.56 -1.13 14.07
N ASP A 84 20.50 -2.45 13.85
CA ASP A 84 21.66 -3.27 13.51
C ASP A 84 22.22 -2.94 12.12
N SER A 85 21.37 -2.41 11.24
CA SER A 85 21.73 -1.94 9.90
C SER A 85 22.30 -0.51 9.89
N GLY A 86 22.45 0.15 11.05
CA GLY A 86 22.94 1.53 11.13
C GLY A 86 21.91 2.58 10.67
N LEU A 87 20.63 2.27 10.77
CA LEU A 87 19.51 3.14 10.37
C LEU A 87 18.56 3.40 11.54
N HIS A 88 17.88 4.53 11.49
CA HIS A 88 16.76 4.83 12.38
C HIS A 88 15.48 5.00 11.58
N ILE A 89 14.47 4.24 11.92
CA ILE A 89 13.12 4.41 11.38
C ILE A 89 12.32 5.22 12.39
N ASN A 90 11.94 6.43 12.02
CA ASN A 90 11.21 7.34 12.90
C ASN A 90 9.71 7.02 12.89
N THR A 91 9.11 7.03 11.71
CA THR A 91 7.68 6.79 11.55
C THR A 91 7.43 5.93 10.32
N CYS A 92 6.54 4.96 10.45
CA CYS A 92 5.94 4.27 9.31
C CYS A 92 4.44 4.56 9.27
N VAL A 93 3.90 4.76 8.06
CA VAL A 93 2.47 4.93 7.83
C VAL A 93 2.02 3.90 6.79
N ALA A 94 1.12 3.00 7.17
CA ALA A 94 0.51 2.04 6.26
C ALA A 94 -0.95 2.46 5.99
N VAL A 95 -1.31 2.65 4.72
CA VAL A 95 -2.55 3.31 4.32
C VAL A 95 -3.50 2.32 3.67
N ASP A 96 -4.79 2.35 4.09
CA ASP A 96 -5.87 1.71 3.34
C ASP A 96 -6.37 2.63 2.23
N ALA A 97 -6.51 2.14 1.01
CA ALA A 97 -7.27 2.84 -0.01
C ALA A 97 -8.72 3.04 0.47
N VAL A 98 -9.39 4.10 0.02
CA VAL A 98 -10.74 4.49 0.54
C VAL A 98 -11.79 3.38 0.50
N ASN A 99 -11.59 2.37 -0.34
CA ASN A 99 -12.51 1.25 -0.57
C ASN A 99 -11.92 -0.11 -0.10
N HIS A 100 -10.87 -0.10 0.74
CA HIS A 100 -10.25 -1.30 1.31
C HIS A 100 -10.14 -1.21 2.83
N GLY A 101 -10.11 -2.36 3.50
CA GLY A 101 -9.88 -2.46 4.94
C GLY A 101 -10.80 -1.57 5.79
N GLU A 102 -10.25 -0.92 6.79
CA GLU A 102 -11.01 0.01 7.66
C GLU A 102 -11.55 1.22 6.91
N SER A 103 -10.84 1.71 5.87
CA SER A 103 -11.36 2.78 5.02
C SER A 103 -12.66 2.37 4.34
N ALA A 104 -12.76 1.13 3.82
CA ALA A 104 -14.00 0.63 3.23
C ALA A 104 -15.16 0.64 4.23
N ALA A 105 -14.91 0.18 5.47
CA ALA A 105 -15.92 0.12 6.51
C ALA A 105 -16.48 1.51 6.87
N VAL A 106 -15.62 2.52 7.06
CA VAL A 106 -16.08 3.88 7.38
C VAL A 106 -16.76 4.58 6.21
N ASN A 107 -16.50 4.13 4.97
CA ASN A 107 -17.02 4.71 3.74
C ASN A 107 -18.18 3.91 3.12
N GLU A 108 -18.60 2.79 3.68
CA GLU A 108 -19.52 1.80 3.09
C GLU A 108 -20.76 2.42 2.43
N ASN A 109 -21.36 3.42 3.08
CA ASN A 109 -22.58 4.06 2.59
C ASN A 109 -22.34 5.05 1.44
N TYR A 110 -21.09 5.42 1.19
CA TYR A 110 -20.72 6.51 0.27
C TYR A 110 -19.93 6.06 -0.95
N LEU A 111 -19.27 4.88 -0.90
CA LEU A 111 -18.44 4.37 -1.98
C LEU A 111 -19.23 4.18 -3.26
N GLY A 112 -18.69 4.70 -4.36
CA GLY A 112 -19.19 4.46 -5.70
C GLY A 112 -18.76 3.09 -6.26
N ASP A 113 -18.96 2.91 -7.54
CA ASP A 113 -18.70 1.65 -8.26
C ASP A 113 -17.39 1.68 -9.07
N ALA A 114 -16.58 2.72 -8.92
CA ALA A 114 -15.23 2.82 -9.48
C ALA A 114 -14.28 3.51 -8.50
N TYR A 115 -13.04 2.99 -8.39
CA TYR A 115 -11.96 3.62 -7.65
C TYR A 115 -10.84 4.00 -8.61
N ASP A 116 -10.74 5.27 -8.94
CA ASP A 116 -9.66 5.78 -9.78
C ASP A 116 -8.36 5.85 -8.98
N TRP A 117 -7.31 5.22 -9.46
CA TRP A 117 -6.03 5.16 -8.75
C TRP A 117 -5.34 6.54 -8.64
N ARG A 118 -5.72 7.51 -9.50
CA ARG A 118 -5.25 8.89 -9.37
C ARG A 118 -5.76 9.56 -8.11
N ASP A 119 -7.02 9.28 -7.74
CA ASP A 119 -7.57 9.73 -6.46
C ASP A 119 -6.75 9.17 -5.29
N GLY A 120 -6.26 7.93 -5.41
CA GLY A 120 -5.37 7.32 -4.41
C GLY A 120 -4.09 8.12 -4.17
N ALA A 121 -3.47 8.66 -5.22
CA ALA A 121 -2.29 9.50 -5.05
C ALA A 121 -2.60 10.81 -4.33
N TYR A 122 -3.73 11.44 -4.65
CA TYR A 122 -4.19 12.63 -3.91
C TYR A 122 -4.58 12.31 -2.47
N ASP A 123 -5.09 11.10 -2.22
CA ASP A 123 -5.37 10.60 -0.87
C ASP A 123 -4.10 10.47 -0.03
N ILE A 124 -3.00 9.99 -0.62
CA ILE A 124 -1.71 9.92 0.07
C ILE A 124 -1.20 11.33 0.43
N MET A 125 -1.40 12.32 -0.43
CA MET A 125 -1.06 13.71 -0.10
C MET A 125 -1.87 14.22 1.10
N LYS A 126 -3.14 13.80 1.27
CA LYS A 126 -3.96 14.13 2.45
C LYS A 126 -3.46 13.46 3.72
N VAL A 127 -3.00 12.21 3.64
CA VAL A 127 -2.36 11.53 4.78
C VAL A 127 -1.07 12.26 5.18
N VAL A 128 -0.23 12.62 4.23
CA VAL A 128 1.00 13.39 4.49
C VAL A 128 0.70 14.78 5.05
N GLU A 129 -0.35 15.45 4.57
CA GLU A 129 -0.81 16.72 5.12
C GLU A 129 -1.27 16.59 6.59
N ALA A 130 -2.02 15.54 6.91
CA ALA A 130 -2.42 15.23 8.28
C ALA A 130 -1.20 14.94 9.20
N GLU A 131 -0.15 14.35 8.65
CA GLU A 131 1.10 13.99 9.32
C GLU A 131 2.25 14.97 9.01
N ARG A 132 1.92 16.23 8.69
CA ARG A 132 2.90 17.21 8.20
C ARG A 132 4.12 17.41 9.09
N ASP A 133 3.95 17.40 10.42
CA ASP A 133 5.04 17.58 11.37
C ASP A 133 6.08 16.44 11.28
N THR A 134 5.64 15.26 10.83
CA THR A 134 6.51 14.11 10.57
C THR A 134 7.20 14.23 9.22
N PHE A 135 6.46 14.50 8.16
CA PHE A 135 6.98 14.43 6.79
C PHE A 135 7.64 15.71 6.29
N MET A 136 7.42 16.86 6.96
CA MET A 136 8.09 18.14 6.65
C MET A 136 9.38 18.35 7.47
N ASP A 137 9.79 17.41 8.32
CA ASP A 137 11.04 17.47 9.04
C ASP A 137 12.22 17.13 8.10
N LEU A 138 12.89 18.15 7.60
CA LEU A 138 14.00 18.02 6.65
C LEU A 138 15.24 17.31 7.21
N SER A 139 15.28 17.00 8.51
CA SER A 139 16.33 16.16 9.10
C SER A 139 16.15 14.67 8.80
N ARG A 140 15.04 14.30 8.16
CA ARG A 140 14.66 12.91 7.84
C ARG A 140 14.37 12.77 6.36
N LYS A 141 14.63 11.57 5.85
CA LYS A 141 14.29 11.20 4.48
C LYS A 141 12.95 10.49 4.45
N ASN A 142 12.12 10.85 3.50
CA ASN A 142 10.82 10.21 3.30
C ASN A 142 10.87 9.24 2.12
N ILE A 143 10.44 8.01 2.32
CA ILE A 143 10.38 6.99 1.27
C ILE A 143 8.93 6.51 1.13
N ILE A 144 8.44 6.47 -0.10
CA ILE A 144 7.15 5.89 -0.42
C ILE A 144 7.34 4.49 -1.00
N ILE A 145 6.61 3.51 -0.49
CA ILE A 145 6.73 2.09 -0.85
C ILE A 145 5.36 1.59 -1.28
N GLY A 146 5.25 1.00 -2.46
CA GLY A 146 3.97 0.50 -2.94
C GLY A 146 4.08 -0.85 -3.66
N HIS A 147 3.05 -1.69 -3.48
CA HIS A 147 2.92 -2.97 -4.16
C HIS A 147 1.81 -2.92 -5.21
N SER A 148 2.05 -3.43 -6.41
CA SER A 148 1.04 -3.58 -7.48
C SER A 148 0.35 -2.23 -7.79
N MET A 149 -0.96 -2.10 -7.56
CA MET A 149 -1.72 -0.84 -7.60
C MET A 149 -1.02 0.25 -6.76
N GLY A 150 -0.67 -0.06 -5.51
CA GLY A 150 0.04 0.86 -4.62
C GLY A 150 1.39 1.30 -5.17
N GLY A 151 2.07 0.45 -5.96
CA GLY A 151 3.31 0.81 -6.67
C GLY A 151 3.09 1.89 -7.71
N MET A 152 2.01 1.80 -8.50
CA MET A 152 1.65 2.83 -9.46
C MET A 152 1.20 4.13 -8.78
N ILE A 153 0.40 4.02 -7.71
CA ILE A 153 0.01 5.17 -6.89
C ILE A 153 1.25 5.86 -6.31
N ALA A 154 2.24 5.09 -5.80
CA ALA A 154 3.49 5.63 -5.28
C ALA A 154 4.29 6.41 -6.34
N MET A 155 4.43 5.86 -7.55
CA MET A 155 5.10 6.54 -8.67
C MET A 155 4.35 7.82 -9.07
N TYR A 156 3.03 7.78 -9.16
CA TYR A 156 2.23 8.96 -9.52
C TYR A 156 2.28 10.04 -8.43
N THR A 157 2.23 9.64 -7.14
CA THR A 157 2.44 10.58 -6.01
C THR A 157 3.82 11.24 -6.07
N SER A 158 4.85 10.47 -6.43
CA SER A 158 6.22 10.96 -6.59
C SER A 158 6.37 11.95 -7.75
N TYR A 159 5.59 11.77 -8.81
CA TYR A 159 5.49 12.76 -9.88
C TYR A 159 4.80 14.05 -9.43
N LEU A 160 3.67 13.92 -8.72
CA LEU A 160 2.90 15.09 -8.27
C LEU A 160 3.63 15.92 -7.20
N GLN A 161 4.41 15.26 -6.36
CA GLN A 161 5.10 15.89 -5.22
C GLN A 161 6.56 15.37 -5.09
N PRO A 162 7.41 15.67 -6.08
CA PRO A 162 8.78 15.14 -6.10
C PRO A 162 9.63 15.59 -4.93
N GLN A 163 9.35 16.77 -4.34
CA GLN A 163 10.08 17.31 -3.20
C GLN A 163 9.69 16.65 -1.85
N LEU A 164 8.64 15.84 -1.83
CA LEU A 164 8.13 15.22 -0.61
C LEU A 164 8.88 13.93 -0.26
N PHE A 165 9.34 13.20 -1.29
CA PHE A 165 9.98 11.90 -1.12
C PHE A 165 11.38 11.88 -1.70
N ASP A 166 12.33 11.27 -0.97
CA ASP A 166 13.71 11.07 -1.41
C ASP A 166 13.85 9.91 -2.41
N ALA A 167 12.95 8.95 -2.37
CA ALA A 167 12.86 7.87 -3.34
C ALA A 167 11.47 7.19 -3.30
N CYS A 168 11.15 6.51 -4.39
CA CYS A 168 9.98 5.64 -4.52
C CYS A 168 10.45 4.19 -4.65
N VAL A 169 9.97 3.30 -3.79
CA VAL A 169 10.20 1.86 -3.91
C VAL A 169 8.92 1.20 -4.39
N THR A 170 8.99 0.45 -5.48
CA THR A 170 7.85 -0.26 -6.03
C THR A 170 8.08 -1.76 -6.03
N ILE A 171 7.08 -2.53 -5.65
CA ILE A 171 7.12 -3.99 -5.66
C ILE A 171 6.13 -4.47 -6.71
N ASN A 172 6.64 -4.99 -7.83
CA ASN A 172 5.83 -5.47 -8.96
C ASN A 172 4.69 -4.49 -9.34
N PRO A 173 4.99 -3.23 -9.68
CA PRO A 173 3.98 -2.22 -9.95
C PRO A 173 3.19 -2.54 -11.21
N VAL A 174 1.88 -2.26 -11.21
CA VAL A 174 1.03 -2.33 -12.41
C VAL A 174 1.00 -0.94 -13.05
N ALA A 175 1.88 -0.71 -14.03
CA ALA A 175 2.04 0.59 -14.66
C ALA A 175 1.24 0.75 -15.95
N TYR A 176 0.88 -0.34 -16.62
CA TYR A 176 0.20 -0.30 -17.92
C TYR A 176 -1.05 -1.18 -17.92
N ARG A 177 -1.95 -0.84 -18.83
CA ARG A 177 -3.14 -1.63 -19.08
C ARG A 177 -2.77 -2.81 -19.96
N SER A 178 -3.05 -4.03 -19.51
CA SER A 178 -2.90 -5.22 -20.33
C SER A 178 -3.96 -5.24 -21.43
N GLU A 179 -3.55 -5.24 -22.69
CA GLU A 179 -4.47 -5.35 -23.82
C GLU A 179 -5.15 -6.73 -23.86
N GLY A 180 -6.45 -6.74 -24.08
CA GLY A 180 -7.24 -7.96 -24.36
C GLY A 180 -7.63 -8.81 -23.15
N VAL A 181 -7.21 -8.49 -21.93
CA VAL A 181 -7.62 -9.23 -20.72
C VAL A 181 -8.55 -8.38 -19.87
N THR A 182 -9.83 -8.74 -19.87
CA THR A 182 -10.75 -8.23 -18.86
C THR A 182 -10.54 -9.03 -17.58
N MET A 183 -9.43 -8.74 -16.87
CA MET A 183 -9.02 -9.45 -15.64
C MET A 183 -10.20 -9.72 -14.70
N ILE A 184 -11.11 -8.77 -14.58
CA ILE A 184 -12.27 -8.83 -13.70
C ILE A 184 -13.24 -9.93 -14.11
N ARG A 185 -13.68 -9.89 -15.38
CA ARG A 185 -14.73 -10.80 -15.85
C ARG A 185 -14.20 -12.20 -16.15
N ASP A 186 -12.99 -12.27 -16.72
CA ASP A 186 -12.49 -13.51 -17.31
C ASP A 186 -11.55 -14.29 -16.38
N VAL A 187 -10.94 -13.63 -15.41
CA VAL A 187 -9.95 -14.23 -14.51
C VAL A 187 -10.40 -14.24 -13.05
N LEU A 188 -10.90 -13.12 -12.54
CA LEU A 188 -11.17 -12.98 -11.11
C LEU A 188 -12.54 -13.49 -10.69
N ALA A 189 -13.60 -13.10 -11.38
CA ALA A 189 -14.96 -13.47 -11.03
C ALA A 189 -15.23 -14.99 -11.05
N PRO A 190 -14.71 -15.78 -12.01
CA PRO A 190 -14.95 -17.21 -12.05
C PRO A 190 -14.21 -18.03 -10.99
N LYS A 191 -13.15 -17.49 -10.37
CA LYS A 191 -12.29 -18.26 -9.46
C LYS A 191 -12.70 -18.21 -7.98
N GLY A 192 -13.74 -17.47 -7.63
CA GLY A 192 -14.32 -17.47 -6.29
C GLY A 192 -13.46 -16.84 -5.18
N TYR A 193 -12.23 -16.40 -5.46
CA TYR A 193 -11.36 -15.83 -4.42
C TYR A 193 -11.74 -14.44 -3.93
N MET A 194 -12.89 -13.96 -4.38
CA MET A 194 -13.48 -12.70 -3.95
C MET A 194 -14.64 -12.90 -2.97
N GLU A 195 -14.81 -14.10 -2.41
CA GLU A 195 -15.79 -14.28 -1.35
C GLU A 195 -15.35 -13.52 -0.11
N THR A 196 -16.29 -12.76 0.43
CA THR A 196 -16.06 -11.85 1.56
C THR A 196 -17.06 -12.05 2.69
N GLN A 197 -17.97 -13.02 2.54
CA GLN A 197 -18.95 -13.42 3.56
C GLN A 197 -18.86 -14.91 3.79
N PHE A 198 -18.75 -15.32 5.05
CA PHE A 198 -18.53 -16.70 5.43
C PHE A 198 -19.51 -17.12 6.50
N ASP A 199 -20.15 -18.28 6.33
CA ASP A 199 -20.82 -18.98 7.40
C ASP A 199 -19.78 -19.67 8.29
N VAL A 200 -19.89 -19.52 9.59
CA VAL A 200 -19.01 -20.13 10.58
C VAL A 200 -19.72 -21.31 11.21
N PRO A 201 -19.26 -22.56 10.98
CA PRO A 201 -19.86 -23.74 11.59
C PRO A 201 -19.84 -23.70 13.11
N GLU A 202 -20.84 -24.29 13.74
CA GLU A 202 -20.90 -24.41 15.22
C GLU A 202 -19.63 -25.09 15.76
N GLY A 203 -19.03 -24.49 16.76
CA GLY A 203 -17.78 -24.96 17.39
C GLY A 203 -16.50 -24.64 16.61
N GLU A 204 -16.59 -23.94 15.49
CA GLU A 204 -15.41 -23.41 14.77
C GLU A 204 -15.20 -21.93 15.05
N SER A 205 -13.93 -21.47 14.98
CA SER A 205 -13.63 -20.04 15.04
C SER A 205 -13.66 -19.44 13.63
N TRP A 206 -14.17 -18.21 13.54
CA TRP A 206 -14.20 -17.47 12.29
C TRP A 206 -12.78 -17.27 11.71
N GLU A 207 -11.77 -17.08 12.57
CA GLU A 207 -10.37 -16.94 12.15
C GLU A 207 -9.90 -18.15 11.36
N LYS A 208 -10.22 -19.35 11.85
CA LYS A 208 -9.86 -20.61 11.17
C LYS A 208 -10.58 -20.72 9.84
N VAL A 209 -11.86 -20.37 9.78
CA VAL A 209 -12.67 -20.43 8.54
C VAL A 209 -12.10 -19.49 7.49
N VAL A 210 -11.91 -18.20 7.82
CA VAL A 210 -11.39 -17.20 6.90
C VAL A 210 -9.94 -17.52 6.47
N PHE A 211 -9.07 -17.87 7.42
CA PHE A 211 -7.68 -18.22 7.13
C PHE A 211 -7.60 -19.43 6.18
N SER A 212 -8.36 -20.48 6.45
CA SER A 212 -8.36 -21.70 5.62
C SER A 212 -8.89 -21.42 4.23
N TYR A 213 -9.93 -20.59 4.12
CA TYR A 213 -10.45 -20.16 2.82
C TYR A 213 -9.39 -19.38 2.04
N MET A 214 -8.82 -18.32 2.60
CA MET A 214 -7.80 -17.53 1.92
C MET A 214 -6.59 -18.38 1.53
N ARG A 215 -6.11 -19.25 2.41
CA ARG A 215 -5.00 -20.16 2.15
C ARG A 215 -5.29 -21.13 0.98
N SER A 216 -6.53 -21.49 0.75
CA SER A 216 -6.94 -22.33 -0.37
C SER A 216 -6.93 -21.60 -1.72
N GLN A 217 -7.03 -20.25 -1.72
CA GLN A 217 -7.06 -19.45 -2.93
C GLN A 217 -5.65 -19.28 -3.52
N SER A 218 -5.55 -19.38 -4.84
CA SER A 218 -4.25 -19.30 -5.54
C SER A 218 -3.49 -18.01 -5.25
N PHE A 219 -4.20 -16.92 -5.01
CA PHE A 219 -3.66 -15.60 -4.72
C PHE A 219 -2.94 -15.53 -3.37
N PHE A 220 -3.53 -16.11 -2.30
CA PHE A 220 -3.00 -16.05 -0.94
C PHE A 220 -2.23 -17.32 -0.52
N LYS A 221 -2.24 -18.36 -1.36
CA LYS A 221 -1.70 -19.70 -1.03
C LYS A 221 -0.25 -19.68 -0.54
N ARG A 222 0.54 -18.71 -0.97
CA ARG A 222 1.97 -18.63 -0.71
C ARG A 222 2.36 -17.53 0.27
N PHE A 223 1.38 -16.83 0.82
CA PHE A 223 1.67 -15.79 1.83
C PHE A 223 2.38 -16.42 3.04
N ASP A 224 3.30 -15.68 3.61
CA ASP A 224 3.74 -15.92 4.98
C ASP A 224 2.54 -15.92 5.92
N ASP A 225 2.52 -16.83 6.91
CA ASP A 225 1.38 -17.00 7.79
C ASP A 225 1.10 -15.76 8.64
N LYS A 226 2.14 -15.04 9.06
CA LYS A 226 1.98 -13.79 9.85
C LYS A 226 1.42 -12.69 8.99
N VAL A 227 1.90 -12.55 7.74
CA VAL A 227 1.37 -11.54 6.80
C VAL A 227 -0.09 -11.82 6.49
N LEU A 228 -0.44 -13.06 6.19
CA LEU A 228 -1.83 -13.44 5.92
C LEU A 228 -2.73 -13.19 7.13
N LYS A 229 -2.25 -13.58 8.32
CA LYS A 229 -2.99 -13.33 9.55
C LYS A 229 -3.21 -11.84 9.79
N ASN A 230 -2.20 -11.00 9.63
CA ASN A 230 -2.31 -9.55 9.82
C ASN A 230 -3.27 -8.91 8.83
N LEU A 231 -3.29 -9.40 7.57
CA LEU A 231 -4.25 -8.96 6.56
C LEU A 231 -5.68 -9.32 6.99
N ILE A 232 -5.92 -10.53 7.48
CA ILE A 232 -7.23 -10.98 7.96
C ILE A 232 -7.65 -10.18 9.20
N ASP A 233 -6.74 -9.93 10.14
CA ASP A 233 -7.01 -9.16 11.35
C ASP A 233 -7.54 -7.75 11.03
N ASP A 234 -7.09 -7.14 9.94
CA ASP A 234 -7.55 -5.82 9.48
C ASP A 234 -8.81 -5.88 8.58
N GLU A 235 -9.16 -7.05 8.06
CA GLU A 235 -10.41 -7.23 7.31
C GLU A 235 -11.62 -7.48 8.19
N VAL A 236 -11.43 -7.85 9.45
CA VAL A 236 -12.53 -8.23 10.35
C VAL A 236 -12.64 -7.22 11.50
N PRO A 237 -13.87 -6.80 11.87
CA PRO A 237 -14.07 -5.93 13.01
C PRO A 237 -13.46 -6.51 14.30
N SER A 238 -12.72 -5.70 15.06
CA SER A 238 -12.00 -6.14 16.25
C SER A 238 -12.90 -6.63 17.37
N ASP A 239 -14.16 -6.21 17.38
CA ASP A 239 -15.14 -6.63 18.37
C ASP A 239 -15.64 -8.08 18.20
N LEU A 240 -15.29 -8.74 17.08
CA LEU A 240 -15.60 -10.16 16.87
C LEU A 240 -14.60 -11.11 17.55
N TYR A 241 -13.43 -10.61 17.94
CA TYR A 241 -12.43 -11.46 18.59
C TYR A 241 -12.93 -12.02 19.93
N GLY A 242 -12.76 -13.34 20.10
CA GLY A 242 -13.23 -14.06 21.29
C GLY A 242 -14.74 -14.24 21.40
N LYS A 243 -15.49 -13.92 20.35
CA LYS A 243 -16.94 -14.16 20.27
C LYS A 243 -17.24 -15.36 19.37
N GLU A 244 -18.24 -16.14 19.76
CA GLU A 244 -18.87 -17.09 18.86
C GLU A 244 -19.81 -16.34 17.92
N VAL A 245 -19.60 -16.53 16.63
CA VAL A 245 -20.41 -15.92 15.56
C VAL A 245 -20.78 -16.98 14.54
N SER A 246 -21.97 -16.91 14.00
CA SER A 246 -22.44 -17.81 12.92
C SER A 246 -22.07 -17.30 11.52
N LYS A 247 -21.68 -16.03 11.42
CA LYS A 247 -21.29 -15.40 10.16
C LYS A 247 -20.19 -14.36 10.39
N VAL A 248 -19.31 -14.20 9.42
CA VAL A 248 -18.30 -13.13 9.36
C VAL A 248 -18.27 -12.52 7.96
N SER A 249 -18.15 -11.20 7.90
CA SER A 249 -17.97 -10.46 6.65
C SER A 249 -16.66 -9.67 6.71
N LEU A 250 -15.91 -9.70 5.62
CA LEU A 250 -14.72 -8.88 5.46
C LEU A 250 -15.12 -7.42 5.17
N ARG A 251 -14.29 -6.48 5.60
CA ARG A 251 -14.49 -5.04 5.39
C ARG A 251 -14.37 -4.65 3.92
N THR A 252 -13.42 -5.27 3.20
CA THR A 252 -13.28 -5.07 1.75
C THR A 252 -14.26 -5.99 1.02
N SER A 253 -15.33 -5.42 0.50
CA SER A 253 -16.33 -6.20 -0.24
C SER A 253 -15.82 -6.62 -1.63
N LYS A 254 -16.50 -7.59 -2.22
CA LYS A 254 -16.26 -8.01 -3.60
C LYS A 254 -16.44 -6.84 -4.58
N GLU A 255 -17.48 -6.04 -4.38
CA GLU A 255 -17.80 -4.87 -5.17
C GLU A 255 -16.68 -3.82 -5.10
N ASN A 256 -16.11 -3.59 -3.92
CA ASN A 256 -14.99 -2.68 -3.71
C ASN A 256 -13.73 -3.13 -4.46
N THR A 257 -13.44 -4.42 -4.44
CA THR A 257 -12.32 -4.99 -5.19
C THR A 257 -12.56 -4.84 -6.71
N LEU A 258 -13.79 -5.11 -7.18
CA LEU A 258 -14.17 -4.92 -8.58
C LEU A 258 -14.08 -3.45 -9.00
N ALA A 259 -14.56 -2.51 -8.16
CA ALA A 259 -14.48 -1.08 -8.41
C ALA A 259 -13.02 -0.62 -8.60
N THR A 260 -12.09 -1.24 -7.88
CA THR A 260 -10.66 -0.94 -7.99
C THR A 260 -10.06 -1.37 -9.33
N TYR A 261 -10.42 -2.55 -9.81
CA TYR A 261 -10.00 -3.00 -11.15
C TYR A 261 -10.66 -2.17 -12.26
N LEU A 262 -11.96 -1.83 -12.13
CA LEU A 262 -12.66 -0.98 -13.10
C LEU A 262 -12.02 0.42 -13.17
N GLY A 263 -11.61 0.98 -12.03
CA GLY A 263 -10.95 2.28 -11.96
C GLY A 263 -9.58 2.30 -12.63
N SER A 264 -8.86 1.17 -12.66
CA SER A 264 -7.54 1.09 -13.29
C SER A 264 -7.58 1.39 -14.80
N ASP A 265 -8.65 0.99 -15.48
CA ASP A 265 -8.79 1.19 -16.94
C ASP A 265 -8.74 2.68 -17.33
N GLN A 266 -9.29 3.56 -16.50
CA GLN A 266 -9.28 5.00 -16.73
C GLN A 266 -8.04 5.68 -16.14
N ALA A 267 -7.51 5.14 -15.06
CA ALA A 267 -6.39 5.74 -14.34
C ALA A 267 -5.04 5.46 -15.00
N LEU A 268 -4.79 4.24 -15.46
CA LEU A 268 -3.47 3.84 -15.95
C LEU A 268 -2.96 4.66 -17.14
N PRO A 269 -3.73 4.97 -18.20
CA PRO A 269 -3.20 5.72 -19.32
C PRO A 269 -2.63 7.10 -18.93
N PRO A 270 -3.35 7.98 -18.19
CA PRO A 270 -2.78 9.26 -17.77
C PRO A 270 -1.68 9.11 -16.70
N MET A 271 -1.72 8.08 -15.86
CA MET A 271 -0.66 7.83 -14.88
C MET A 271 0.62 7.35 -15.55
N SER A 272 0.52 6.47 -16.56
CA SER A 272 1.69 6.00 -17.32
C SER A 272 2.35 7.12 -18.13
N ALA A 273 1.56 8.03 -18.67
CA ALA A 273 2.06 9.14 -19.48
C ALA A 273 3.00 10.10 -18.72
N VAL A 274 2.98 10.10 -17.39
CA VAL A 274 3.85 10.96 -16.58
C VAL A 274 5.11 10.26 -16.04
N LEU A 275 5.26 8.96 -16.26
CA LEU A 275 6.43 8.21 -15.79
C LEU A 275 7.78 8.81 -16.23
N PRO A 276 7.95 9.32 -17.47
CA PRO A 276 9.18 9.99 -17.88
C PRO A 276 9.53 11.24 -17.08
N TYR A 277 8.55 11.81 -16.39
CA TYR A 277 8.69 13.08 -15.66
C TYR A 277 8.85 12.89 -14.15
N ILE A 278 8.95 11.65 -13.67
CA ILE A 278 9.25 11.39 -12.25
C ILE A 278 10.61 12.00 -11.91
N GLY A 279 10.64 12.89 -10.92
CA GLY A 279 11.84 13.68 -10.57
C GLY A 279 12.78 12.99 -9.57
N ILE A 280 12.38 11.89 -8.95
CA ILE A 280 13.11 11.19 -7.88
C ILE A 280 13.51 9.77 -8.31
N PRO A 281 14.51 9.16 -7.65
CA PRO A 281 14.86 7.77 -7.89
C PRO A 281 13.68 6.81 -7.63
N VAL A 282 13.48 5.87 -8.55
CA VAL A 282 12.51 4.76 -8.45
C VAL A 282 13.28 3.46 -8.34
N ILE A 283 13.06 2.73 -7.27
CA ILE A 283 13.66 1.42 -7.06
C ILE A 283 12.57 0.36 -7.25
N ARG A 284 12.67 -0.42 -8.32
CA ARG A 284 11.71 -1.48 -8.64
C ARG A 284 12.21 -2.82 -8.12
N PHE A 285 11.45 -3.43 -7.22
CA PHE A 285 11.60 -4.84 -6.86
C PHE A 285 10.79 -5.68 -7.86
N LEU A 286 11.48 -6.40 -8.73
CA LEU A 286 10.88 -7.15 -9.82
C LEU A 286 11.04 -8.66 -9.60
N SER A 287 9.92 -9.33 -9.40
CA SER A 287 9.88 -10.79 -9.30
C SER A 287 9.96 -11.45 -10.68
N GLU A 288 10.73 -12.55 -10.79
CA GLU A 288 10.87 -13.30 -12.04
C GLU A 288 9.51 -13.74 -12.62
N LYS A 289 8.60 -14.19 -11.74
CA LYS A 289 7.25 -14.68 -12.11
C LYS A 289 6.18 -13.64 -11.79
N ASP A 290 6.48 -12.38 -12.07
CA ASP A 290 5.48 -11.32 -12.01
C ASP A 290 4.40 -11.51 -13.09
N THR A 291 3.23 -10.89 -12.87
CA THR A 291 2.08 -10.95 -13.79
C THR A 291 2.19 -9.98 -14.96
N ALA A 292 3.06 -8.96 -14.85
CA ALA A 292 3.33 -8.02 -15.93
C ALA A 292 3.97 -8.73 -17.12
N SER A 293 3.59 -8.36 -18.34
CA SER A 293 4.24 -8.83 -19.57
C SER A 293 5.69 -8.35 -19.65
N ASP A 294 6.52 -9.02 -20.43
CA ASP A 294 7.88 -8.56 -20.63
C ASP A 294 7.92 -7.21 -21.34
N ASP A 295 7.02 -6.98 -22.29
CA ASP A 295 6.84 -5.67 -22.95
C ASP A 295 6.51 -4.55 -21.95
N ASP A 296 5.63 -4.80 -20.95
CA ASP A 296 5.32 -3.82 -19.92
C ASP A 296 6.52 -3.55 -18.99
N LYS A 297 7.33 -4.58 -18.71
CA LYS A 297 8.55 -4.43 -17.92
C LYS A 297 9.60 -3.58 -18.62
N GLU A 298 9.86 -3.85 -19.92
CA GLU A 298 10.77 -3.09 -20.76
C GLU A 298 10.28 -1.66 -20.98
N ARG A 299 8.98 -1.49 -21.21
CA ARG A 299 8.37 -0.17 -21.34
C ARG A 299 8.54 0.68 -20.08
N LEU A 300 8.38 0.09 -18.88
CA LEU A 300 8.62 0.81 -17.63
C LEU A 300 10.08 1.25 -17.49
N GLU A 301 11.03 0.41 -17.93
CA GLU A 301 12.45 0.76 -17.97
C GLU A 301 12.73 1.92 -18.90
N HIS A 302 12.13 1.88 -20.08
CA HIS A 302 12.25 2.98 -21.07
C HIS A 302 11.61 4.27 -20.54
N ASP A 303 10.39 4.21 -20.01
CA ASP A 303 9.61 5.40 -19.63
C ASP A 303 10.18 6.10 -18.38
N VAL A 304 10.64 5.37 -17.38
CA VAL A 304 11.28 5.97 -16.18
C VAL A 304 12.75 6.33 -16.43
N GLY A 305 13.41 5.60 -17.32
CA GLY A 305 14.78 5.88 -17.77
C GLY A 305 15.83 5.73 -16.66
N ASP A 306 16.80 6.63 -16.62
CA ASP A 306 17.97 6.61 -15.75
C ASP A 306 17.65 6.72 -14.24
N LYS A 307 16.44 7.07 -13.90
CA LYS A 307 15.97 7.10 -12.50
C LYS A 307 15.49 5.75 -11.98
N LEU A 308 15.32 4.75 -12.87
CA LEU A 308 14.89 3.41 -12.46
C LEU A 308 16.08 2.52 -12.11
N GLU A 309 16.12 2.03 -10.90
CA GLU A 309 16.95 0.92 -10.47
C GLU A 309 16.08 -0.33 -10.31
N THR A 310 16.42 -1.45 -10.96
CA THR A 310 15.69 -2.70 -10.80
C THR A 310 16.48 -3.71 -9.97
N VAL A 311 15.85 -4.21 -8.91
CA VAL A 311 16.33 -5.34 -8.11
C VAL A 311 15.51 -6.57 -8.47
N HIS A 312 16.17 -7.61 -8.98
CA HIS A 312 15.52 -8.83 -9.44
C HIS A 312 15.39 -9.88 -8.32
N PHE A 313 14.23 -10.55 -8.27
CA PHE A 313 13.93 -11.60 -7.29
C PHE A 313 13.65 -12.94 -7.99
N PRO A 314 14.69 -13.78 -8.20
CA PRO A 314 14.54 -15.06 -8.85
C PRO A 314 13.57 -15.99 -8.11
N GLY A 315 12.73 -16.71 -8.86
CA GLY A 315 11.75 -17.65 -8.33
C GLY A 315 10.53 -17.05 -7.66
N LYS A 316 10.52 -15.73 -7.38
CA LYS A 316 9.43 -15.03 -6.69
C LYS A 316 8.31 -14.63 -7.67
N ARG A 317 7.12 -14.36 -7.10
CA ARG A 317 5.90 -14.05 -7.84
C ARG A 317 5.44 -12.62 -7.55
N HIS A 318 4.27 -12.26 -8.11
CA HIS A 318 3.70 -10.90 -8.03
C HIS A 318 3.62 -10.34 -6.60
N ILE A 319 3.32 -11.16 -5.59
CA ILE A 319 3.13 -10.68 -4.21
C ILE A 319 4.35 -11.00 -3.35
N LEU A 320 5.51 -10.49 -3.75
CA LEU A 320 6.78 -10.71 -3.07
C LEU A 320 6.73 -10.38 -1.57
N ASN A 321 6.17 -9.24 -1.22
CA ASN A 321 6.03 -8.75 0.16
C ASN A 321 5.07 -9.60 1.02
N GLY A 322 4.16 -10.32 0.39
CA GLY A 322 3.31 -11.31 1.05
C GLY A 322 3.96 -12.69 1.15
N GLU A 323 4.69 -13.12 0.10
CA GLU A 323 5.31 -14.44 0.01
C GLU A 323 6.62 -14.55 0.80
N ASP A 324 7.41 -13.47 0.84
CA ASP A 324 8.73 -13.46 1.48
C ASP A 324 9.01 -12.08 2.12
N PRO A 325 8.36 -11.81 3.25
CA PRO A 325 8.54 -10.55 3.96
C PRO A 325 9.96 -10.31 4.43
N GLU A 326 10.69 -11.36 4.80
CA GLU A 326 12.06 -11.27 5.28
C GLU A 326 13.02 -10.81 4.17
N LEU A 327 12.92 -11.43 3.00
CA LEU A 327 13.71 -11.05 1.83
C LEU A 327 13.37 -9.62 1.38
N THR A 328 12.08 -9.26 1.38
CA THR A 328 11.62 -7.92 1.04
C THR A 328 12.22 -6.88 1.99
N VAL A 329 12.16 -7.12 3.30
CA VAL A 329 12.72 -6.22 4.32
C VAL A 329 14.23 -6.10 4.19
N LYS A 330 14.96 -7.21 3.97
CA LYS A 330 16.40 -7.19 3.76
C LYS A 330 16.78 -6.20 2.65
N HIS A 331 16.19 -6.36 1.47
CA HIS A 331 16.49 -5.49 0.33
C HIS A 331 16.01 -4.06 0.53
N LEU A 332 14.89 -3.85 1.23
CA LEU A 332 14.44 -2.51 1.58
C LEU A 332 15.47 -1.80 2.49
N LEU A 333 15.98 -2.46 3.52
CA LEU A 333 17.02 -1.90 4.39
C LEU A 333 18.31 -1.60 3.62
N GLU A 334 18.71 -2.45 2.67
CA GLU A 334 19.84 -2.19 1.77
C GLU A 334 19.61 -0.92 0.91
N VAL A 335 18.38 -0.72 0.39
CA VAL A 335 18.02 0.51 -0.32
C VAL A 335 18.13 1.72 0.59
N LEU A 336 17.56 1.66 1.79
CA LEU A 336 17.64 2.78 2.75
C LEU A 336 19.09 3.11 3.11
N LEU A 337 19.93 2.11 3.32
CA LEU A 337 21.34 2.30 3.63
C LEU A 337 22.09 3.00 2.47
N ARG A 338 21.89 2.56 1.23
CA ARG A 338 22.49 3.25 0.07
C ARG A 338 21.96 4.67 -0.08
N ARG A 339 20.69 4.90 0.16
CA ARG A 339 20.07 6.24 0.10
C ARG A 339 20.49 7.16 1.25
N SER A 340 21.03 6.61 2.34
CA SER A 340 21.48 7.42 3.49
C SER A 340 22.63 8.38 3.13
N THR A 341 23.50 7.97 2.25
CA THR A 341 24.68 8.74 1.80
C THR A 341 24.42 9.54 0.51
N ALA A 342 23.29 9.29 -0.17
CA ALA A 342 22.96 10.03 -1.38
C ALA A 342 22.59 11.48 -1.05
N PRO A 343 23.02 12.46 -1.88
CA PRO A 343 22.62 13.85 -1.70
C PRO A 343 21.09 13.96 -1.79
N PRO A 344 20.48 14.95 -1.11
CA PRO A 344 19.08 15.28 -1.31
C PRO A 344 18.82 15.58 -2.79
N THR A 345 17.66 15.19 -3.29
CA THR A 345 17.25 15.60 -4.63
C THR A 345 16.97 17.10 -4.59
N GLU A 346 17.74 17.90 -5.32
CA GLU A 346 17.55 19.35 -5.38
C GLU A 346 16.32 19.68 -6.24
N PHE A 347 15.26 20.15 -5.59
CA PHE A 347 14.13 20.78 -6.27
C PHE A 347 14.07 22.26 -5.89
N PRO A 348 13.73 23.17 -6.83
CA PRO A 348 13.44 24.55 -6.46
C PRO A 348 12.26 24.55 -5.48
N PHE A 349 12.41 25.32 -4.39
CA PHE A 349 11.43 25.39 -3.31
C PHE A 349 10.08 25.90 -3.86
N ILE A 350 9.17 24.98 -4.12
CA ILE A 350 7.78 25.30 -4.43
C ILE A 350 6.99 24.99 -3.15
N SER A 351 6.25 25.96 -2.63
CA SER A 351 5.38 25.74 -1.47
C SER A 351 4.46 24.54 -1.74
N ILE A 352 4.65 23.45 -1.02
CA ILE A 352 3.93 22.18 -1.21
C ILE A 352 2.44 22.34 -0.93
N PHE A 353 2.10 23.29 -0.07
CA PHE A 353 0.72 23.63 0.24
C PHE A 353 0.49 25.08 -0.12
N PRO A 354 -0.46 25.39 -1.02
CA PRO A 354 -0.88 26.77 -1.21
C PRO A 354 -1.34 27.29 0.16
N LYS A 355 -0.90 28.50 0.50
CA LYS A 355 -1.44 29.21 1.66
C LYS A 355 -2.95 29.28 1.45
N LEU A 356 -3.72 28.56 2.29
CA LEU A 356 -5.15 28.71 2.40
C LEU A 356 -5.49 30.11 2.89
#